data_9e7f01aa4ff9f91b421d6c1024ceef2b
#
_entry.id   9e7f01aa4ff9f91b421d6c1024ceef2b
#
_cell.length_a   1.000
_cell.length_b   1.000
_cell.length_c   1.000
_cell.angle_alpha   90.00
_cell.angle_beta   90.00
_cell.angle_gamma   90.00
#
_symmetry.space_group_name_H-M   'P 1'
#
loop_
_entity.id
_entity.type
_entity.pdbx_description
1 polymer ?
#
loop_
_entity_poly.entity_id
_entity_poly.type
_entity_poly.pdbx_seq_one_letter_code
_entity_poly.pdbx_strand_id
1 'polypeptide(L)'
;MINKLAIIGCIVLLMSSCASRKAYLSDAQTANINAYGSFIKVKRYSTYTNVKGELIALDSSSIIVMDEKLDQCVRIPIEDIFEFKLRYANSRQYGWSIPFAGILPFMHGFYSILTIPTHLIVTIIVTSSGNRAYTYNSRVISYKELVMFARFPQGLPPNVDLSLIK
;
A
#
# COMPACT_ATOMS: atom_id res chain seq x y z
N MET A 1 -33.52 -24.41 18.57
CA MET A 1 -32.47 -25.31 18.00
C MET A 1 -31.73 -24.51 16.94
N ILE A 2 -30.52 -23.99 17.24
CA ILE A 2 -29.65 -23.37 16.23
C ILE A 2 -29.25 -24.45 15.28
N ASN A 3 -29.52 -24.24 13.99
CA ASN A 3 -29.33 -25.25 12.97
C ASN A 3 -27.80 -25.53 12.86
N LYS A 4 -27.38 -26.78 13.10
CA LYS A 4 -25.96 -27.19 13.02
C LYS A 4 -25.31 -26.78 11.70
N LEU A 5 -26.11 -26.70 10.61
CA LEU A 5 -25.71 -26.18 9.31
C LEU A 5 -25.27 -24.69 9.34
N ALA A 6 -25.95 -23.86 10.13
CA ALA A 6 -25.60 -22.44 10.24
C ALA A 6 -24.26 -22.24 10.96
N ILE A 7 -23.98 -23.06 11.97
CA ILE A 7 -22.70 -23.04 12.69
C ILE A 7 -21.55 -23.48 11.77
N ILE A 8 -21.76 -24.56 11.01
CA ILE A 8 -20.77 -25.06 10.05
C ILE A 8 -20.51 -24.00 8.96
N GLY A 9 -21.57 -23.36 8.44
CA GLY A 9 -21.45 -22.27 7.46
C GLY A 9 -20.65 -21.08 8.00
N CYS A 10 -20.88 -20.65 9.24
CA CYS A 10 -20.08 -19.61 9.89
C CYS A 10 -18.60 -20.01 10.06
N ILE A 11 -18.31 -21.24 10.47
CA ILE A 11 -16.93 -21.72 10.63
C ILE A 11 -16.21 -21.74 9.28
N VAL A 12 -16.85 -22.19 8.21
CA VAL A 12 -16.26 -22.21 6.85
C VAL A 12 -15.99 -20.78 6.37
N LEU A 13 -16.89 -19.84 6.61
CA LEU A 13 -16.70 -18.42 6.27
C LEU A 13 -15.53 -17.78 7.07
N LEU A 14 -15.37 -18.14 8.33
CA LEU A 14 -14.26 -17.65 9.17
C LEU A 14 -12.92 -18.23 8.73
N MET A 15 -12.88 -19.49 8.32
CA MET A 15 -11.66 -20.16 7.83
C MET A 15 -11.22 -19.61 6.46
N SER A 16 -12.16 -19.25 5.59
CA SER A 16 -11.83 -18.61 4.28
C SER A 16 -11.28 -17.20 4.40
N SER A 17 -11.49 -16.53 5.52
CA SER A 17 -10.97 -15.18 5.78
C SER A 17 -9.46 -15.13 5.99
N CYS A 18 -8.83 -16.24 6.38
CA CYS A 18 -7.38 -16.32 6.63
C CYS A 18 -6.54 -16.69 5.40
N ALA A 19 -7.16 -16.93 4.24
CA ALA A 19 -6.41 -17.17 3.01
C ALA A 19 -5.69 -15.89 2.58
N SER A 20 -4.38 -15.81 2.84
CA SER A 20 -3.54 -14.80 2.23
C SER A 20 -3.67 -14.92 0.72
N ARG A 21 -4.09 -13.84 0.06
CA ARG A 21 -4.15 -13.82 -1.40
C ARG A 21 -2.74 -14.06 -1.95
N LYS A 22 -2.50 -15.24 -2.52
CA LYS A 22 -1.30 -15.54 -3.30
C LYS A 22 -1.05 -14.57 -4.46
N ALA A 23 -2.04 -13.71 -4.78
CA ALA A 23 -1.97 -12.69 -5.82
C ALA A 23 -0.95 -11.56 -5.57
N TYR A 24 -0.31 -11.51 -4.37
CA TYR A 24 0.77 -10.57 -4.08
C TYR A 24 2.16 -11.19 -4.13
N LEU A 25 2.24 -12.49 -4.14
CA LEU A 25 3.48 -13.17 -4.46
C LEU A 25 3.40 -13.45 -5.95
N SER A 26 4.08 -12.62 -6.74
CA SER A 26 4.36 -12.96 -8.12
C SER A 26 5.00 -14.34 -8.11
N ASP A 27 4.55 -15.19 -9.02
CA ASP A 27 5.17 -16.51 -9.23
C ASP A 27 6.68 -16.31 -9.39
N ALA A 28 7.51 -17.20 -8.86
CA ALA A 28 8.96 -17.03 -8.87
C ALA A 28 9.54 -16.78 -10.27
N GLN A 29 8.84 -17.22 -11.32
CA GLN A 29 9.16 -16.95 -12.71
C GLN A 29 8.80 -15.51 -13.15
N THR A 30 7.71 -14.94 -12.62
CA THR A 30 7.28 -13.57 -12.92
C THR A 30 7.92 -12.54 -11.99
N ALA A 31 8.35 -12.90 -10.80
CA ALA A 31 9.04 -12.02 -9.87
C ALA A 31 10.36 -11.49 -10.44
N ASN A 32 11.07 -12.30 -11.23
CA ASN A 32 12.30 -11.87 -11.89
C ASN A 32 12.07 -11.03 -13.16
N ILE A 33 10.87 -11.06 -13.73
CA ILE A 33 10.55 -10.36 -14.98
C ILE A 33 9.78 -9.07 -14.71
N ASN A 34 8.96 -9.04 -13.66
CA ASN A 34 8.07 -7.92 -13.30
C ASN A 34 8.25 -7.48 -11.84
N ALA A 35 9.50 -7.29 -11.41
CA ALA A 35 9.75 -6.64 -10.14
C ALA A 35 9.35 -5.17 -10.25
N TYR A 36 8.31 -4.76 -9.54
CA TYR A 36 7.91 -3.36 -9.44
C TYR A 36 8.55 -2.72 -8.21
N GLY A 37 8.96 -1.48 -8.35
CA GLY A 37 9.35 -0.64 -7.22
C GLY A 37 8.14 -0.17 -6.41
N SER A 38 8.42 0.39 -5.25
CA SER A 38 7.38 0.96 -4.40
C SER A 38 6.81 2.24 -5.01
N PHE A 39 5.56 2.55 -4.67
CA PHE A 39 4.94 3.80 -5.10
C PHE A 39 5.46 4.96 -4.26
N ILE A 40 5.94 6.02 -4.93
CA ILE A 40 6.45 7.22 -4.28
C ILE A 40 5.68 8.46 -4.74
N LYS A 41 5.45 9.37 -3.80
CA LYS A 41 4.99 10.74 -4.07
C LYS A 41 6.06 11.70 -3.61
N VAL A 42 6.57 12.51 -4.52
CA VAL A 42 7.63 13.48 -4.29
C VAL A 42 7.08 14.89 -4.42
N LYS A 43 7.32 15.73 -3.42
CA LYS A 43 7.11 17.18 -3.50
C LYS A 43 8.44 17.85 -3.76
N ARG A 44 8.47 18.76 -4.73
CA ARG A 44 9.68 19.46 -5.16
C ARG A 44 9.69 20.91 -4.66
N TYR A 45 10.89 21.44 -4.44
CA TYR A 45 11.07 22.88 -4.16
C TYR A 45 10.83 23.72 -5.41
N SER A 46 11.35 23.28 -6.55
CA SER A 46 11.32 24.04 -7.81
C SER A 46 9.93 24.15 -8.43
N THR A 47 9.04 23.21 -8.13
CA THR A 47 7.72 23.14 -8.78
C THR A 47 6.66 22.75 -7.76
N TYR A 48 5.52 23.46 -7.76
CA TYR A 48 4.37 23.10 -6.91
C TYR A 48 3.69 21.79 -7.32
N THR A 49 4.12 21.18 -8.43
CA THR A 49 3.56 19.92 -8.92
C THR A 49 4.23 18.73 -8.24
N ASN A 50 3.42 17.87 -7.67
CA ASN A 50 3.90 16.61 -7.11
C ASN A 50 4.13 15.60 -8.24
N VAL A 51 5.29 14.95 -8.25
CA VAL A 51 5.56 13.76 -9.06
C VAL A 51 5.08 12.54 -8.26
N LYS A 52 4.29 11.69 -8.90
CA LYS A 52 3.74 10.47 -8.28
C LYS A 52 3.94 9.31 -9.24
N GLY A 53 4.41 8.21 -8.71
CA GLY A 53 4.55 7.02 -9.52
C GLY A 53 5.44 5.97 -8.87
N GLU A 54 5.99 5.10 -9.67
CA GLU A 54 6.86 4.03 -9.22
C GLU A 54 8.30 4.53 -9.06
N LEU A 55 8.94 4.12 -7.97
CA LEU A 55 10.36 4.36 -7.72
C LEU A 55 11.19 3.36 -8.54
N ILE A 56 11.84 3.85 -9.58
CA ILE A 56 12.61 3.01 -10.52
C ILE A 56 14.01 2.75 -10.00
N ALA A 57 14.77 3.79 -9.72
CA ALA A 57 16.15 3.68 -9.25
C ALA A 57 16.56 4.91 -8.45
N LEU A 58 17.65 4.78 -7.71
CA LEU A 58 18.33 5.89 -7.06
C LEU A 58 19.77 5.94 -7.51
N ASP A 59 20.22 7.15 -7.82
CA ASP A 59 21.62 7.48 -7.99
C ASP A 59 22.13 8.24 -6.76
N SER A 60 23.43 8.50 -6.70
CA SER A 60 24.03 9.28 -5.60
C SER A 60 23.46 10.68 -5.42
N SER A 61 22.93 11.29 -6.49
CA SER A 61 22.45 12.68 -6.52
C SER A 61 20.99 12.83 -6.97
N SER A 62 20.34 11.77 -7.42
CA SER A 62 19.00 11.85 -7.98
C SER A 62 18.18 10.58 -7.74
N ILE A 63 16.87 10.74 -7.79
CA ILE A 63 15.91 9.63 -7.83
C ILE A 63 15.25 9.59 -9.20
N ILE A 64 14.94 8.40 -9.69
CA ILE A 64 14.22 8.18 -10.94
C ILE A 64 12.85 7.62 -10.60
N VAL A 65 11.81 8.35 -11.01
CA VAL A 65 10.41 8.00 -10.74
C VAL A 65 9.67 7.91 -12.08
N MET A 66 8.94 6.83 -12.27
CA MET A 66 7.98 6.68 -13.37
C MET A 66 6.75 7.50 -13.04
N ASP A 67 6.57 8.66 -13.68
CA ASP A 67 5.43 9.54 -13.40
C ASP A 67 4.14 8.95 -13.98
N GLU A 68 3.19 8.67 -13.10
CA GLU A 68 1.86 8.11 -13.44
C GLU A 68 1.05 9.01 -14.39
N LYS A 69 1.33 10.34 -14.42
CA LYS A 69 0.60 11.29 -15.26
C LYS A 69 1.20 11.42 -16.66
N LEU A 70 2.54 11.37 -16.73
CA LEU A 70 3.26 11.58 -17.98
C LEU A 70 3.59 10.25 -18.67
N ASP A 71 3.42 9.14 -17.97
CA ASP A 71 3.83 7.80 -18.42
C ASP A 71 5.31 7.77 -18.86
N GLN A 72 6.15 8.50 -18.14
CA GLN A 72 7.57 8.67 -18.44
C GLN A 72 8.41 8.68 -17.17
N CYS A 73 9.66 8.22 -17.29
CA CYS A 73 10.62 8.30 -16.21
C CYS A 73 11.14 9.74 -16.04
N VAL A 74 10.95 10.29 -14.85
CA VAL A 74 11.43 11.62 -14.47
C VAL A 74 12.58 11.48 -13.49
N ARG A 75 13.71 12.11 -13.80
CA ARG A 75 14.85 12.20 -12.91
C ARG A 75 14.73 13.45 -12.04
N ILE A 76 14.76 13.30 -10.73
CA ILE A 76 14.57 14.36 -9.74
C ILE A 76 15.84 14.46 -8.90
N PRO A 77 16.58 15.59 -8.90
CA PRO A 77 17.71 15.80 -8.00
C PRO A 77 17.27 15.74 -6.54
N ILE A 78 18.08 15.12 -5.67
CA ILE A 78 17.78 15.01 -4.24
C ILE A 78 17.65 16.39 -3.60
N GLU A 79 18.43 17.37 -4.05
CA GLU A 79 18.40 18.76 -3.57
C GLU A 79 17.06 19.46 -3.84
N ASP A 80 16.35 19.05 -4.88
CA ASP A 80 15.03 19.60 -5.25
C ASP A 80 13.87 18.94 -4.49
N ILE A 81 14.13 17.94 -3.66
CA ILE A 81 13.08 17.21 -2.95
C ILE A 81 12.80 17.85 -1.59
N PHE A 82 11.63 18.47 -1.45
CA PHE A 82 11.14 18.99 -0.18
C PHE A 82 10.68 17.90 0.77
N GLU A 83 9.85 16.98 0.27
CA GLU A 83 9.25 15.89 1.04
C GLU A 83 8.94 14.72 0.12
N PHE A 84 9.12 13.51 0.60
CA PHE A 84 8.60 12.34 -0.08
C PHE A 84 7.74 11.48 0.84
N LYS A 85 6.83 10.76 0.21
CA LYS A 85 5.98 9.75 0.84
C LYS A 85 6.03 8.48 0.01
N LEU A 86 6.59 7.42 0.59
CA LEU A 86 6.74 6.11 -0.02
C LEU A 86 5.66 5.17 0.49
N ARG A 87 5.03 4.41 -0.41
CA ARG A 87 4.11 3.32 -0.06
C ARG A 87 4.63 2.04 -0.70
N TYR A 88 5.07 1.10 0.13
CA TYR A 88 5.69 -0.15 -0.33
C TYR A 88 4.73 -1.32 -0.47
N ALA A 89 3.51 -1.21 0.09
CA ALA A 89 2.46 -2.20 -0.10
C ALA A 89 1.08 -1.54 -0.06
N ASN A 90 0.10 -2.21 -0.64
CA ASN A 90 -1.29 -1.81 -0.50
C ASN A 90 -1.89 -2.49 0.73
N SER A 91 -2.49 -1.68 1.61
CA SER A 91 -3.31 -2.26 2.67
C SER A 91 -4.50 -2.99 2.05
N ARG A 92 -4.85 -4.11 2.64
CA ARG A 92 -6.10 -4.78 2.32
C ARG A 92 -7.25 -3.85 2.73
N GLN A 93 -8.06 -3.43 1.77
CA GLN A 93 -9.20 -2.56 2.06
C GLN A 93 -10.32 -3.38 2.69
N TYR A 94 -10.49 -3.26 3.99
CA TYR A 94 -11.57 -3.88 4.75
C TYR A 94 -12.79 -2.96 4.91
N GLY A 95 -12.91 -1.91 4.08
CA GLY A 95 -14.03 -0.96 4.16
C GLY A 95 -15.42 -1.60 4.08
N TRP A 96 -15.53 -2.75 3.43
CA TRP A 96 -16.74 -3.57 3.40
C TRP A 96 -17.16 -4.10 4.78
N SER A 97 -16.24 -4.18 5.74
CA SER A 97 -16.55 -4.64 7.11
C SER A 97 -17.28 -3.60 7.96
N ILE A 98 -17.24 -2.32 7.57
CA ILE A 98 -17.89 -1.23 8.32
C ILE A 98 -19.41 -1.44 8.47
N PRO A 99 -20.17 -1.74 7.40
CA PRO A 99 -21.60 -2.04 7.55
C PRO A 99 -21.86 -3.20 8.51
N PHE A 100 -21.05 -4.25 8.43
CA PHE A 100 -21.20 -5.41 9.31
C PHE A 100 -20.89 -5.09 10.77
N ALA A 101 -19.90 -4.24 11.03
CA ALA A 101 -19.56 -3.76 12.36
C ALA A 101 -20.72 -2.96 13.01
N GLY A 102 -21.57 -2.31 12.18
CA GLY A 102 -22.78 -1.65 12.65
C GLY A 102 -23.96 -2.59 12.89
N ILE A 103 -24.09 -3.63 12.07
CA ILE A 103 -25.26 -4.54 12.11
C ILE A 103 -25.11 -5.66 13.15
N LEU A 104 -23.93 -6.31 13.21
CA LEU A 104 -23.72 -7.45 14.10
C LEU A 104 -24.01 -7.18 15.57
N PRO A 105 -23.67 -6.00 16.14
CA PRO A 105 -23.93 -5.73 17.54
C PRO A 105 -25.43 -5.61 17.91
N PHE A 106 -26.35 -5.49 16.94
CA PHE A 106 -27.80 -5.53 17.23
C PHE A 106 -28.22 -6.85 17.88
N MET A 107 -27.48 -7.91 17.65
CA MET A 107 -27.73 -9.21 18.28
C MET A 107 -27.48 -9.20 19.81
N HIS A 108 -26.84 -8.16 20.34
CA HIS A 108 -26.58 -7.99 21.77
C HIS A 108 -27.77 -7.41 22.55
N GLY A 109 -28.94 -7.24 21.89
CA GLY A 109 -30.14 -6.70 22.53
C GLY A 109 -29.92 -5.29 23.09
N PHE A 110 -30.28 -5.06 24.35
CA PHE A 110 -30.17 -3.74 25.01
C PHE A 110 -28.72 -3.19 25.01
N TYR A 111 -27.73 -4.05 25.09
CA TYR A 111 -26.31 -3.63 25.08
C TYR A 111 -25.86 -3.10 23.70
N SER A 112 -26.68 -3.23 22.67
CA SER A 112 -26.39 -2.69 21.33
C SER A 112 -26.16 -1.18 21.36
N ILE A 113 -26.80 -0.44 22.28
CA ILE A 113 -26.62 1.00 22.44
C ILE A 113 -25.15 1.38 22.68
N LEU A 114 -24.40 0.56 23.42
CA LEU A 114 -22.99 0.78 23.71
C LEU A 114 -22.07 0.09 22.70
N THR A 115 -22.45 -1.11 22.24
CA THR A 115 -21.56 -1.93 21.40
C THR A 115 -21.52 -1.44 19.96
N ILE A 116 -22.62 -0.92 19.39
CA ILE A 116 -22.64 -0.39 18.01
C ILE A 116 -21.63 0.75 17.83
N PRO A 117 -21.69 1.86 18.61
CA PRO A 117 -20.74 2.96 18.40
C PRO A 117 -19.29 2.52 18.63
N THR A 118 -19.05 1.66 19.62
CA THR A 118 -17.72 1.15 19.90
C THR A 118 -17.16 0.34 18.73
N HIS A 119 -17.93 -0.61 18.20
CA HIS A 119 -17.52 -1.42 17.05
C HIS A 119 -17.30 -0.57 15.80
N LEU A 120 -18.17 0.40 15.53
CA LEU A 120 -18.03 1.31 14.38
C LEU A 120 -16.74 2.15 14.49
N ILE A 121 -16.51 2.78 15.64
CA ILE A 121 -15.33 3.62 15.86
C ILE A 121 -14.05 2.79 15.68
N VAL A 122 -13.94 1.62 16.33
CA VAL A 122 -12.78 0.75 16.22
C VAL A 122 -12.58 0.28 14.78
N THR A 123 -13.64 -0.15 14.09
CA THR A 123 -13.55 -0.63 12.71
C THR A 123 -13.12 0.48 11.76
N ILE A 124 -13.68 1.69 11.92
CA ILE A 124 -13.28 2.85 11.10
C ILE A 124 -11.81 3.19 11.34
N ILE A 125 -11.36 3.25 12.61
CA ILE A 125 -9.96 3.55 12.94
C ILE A 125 -9.03 2.50 12.34
N VAL A 126 -9.29 1.21 12.54
CA VAL A 126 -8.45 0.13 12.03
C VAL A 126 -8.41 0.14 10.50
N THR A 127 -9.57 0.28 9.85
CA THR A 127 -9.67 0.30 8.38
C THR A 127 -8.95 1.52 7.78
N SER A 128 -9.11 2.70 8.39
CA SER A 128 -8.45 3.93 7.91
C SER A 128 -6.95 3.97 8.17
N SER A 129 -6.50 3.29 9.22
CA SER A 129 -5.08 3.25 9.60
C SER A 129 -4.25 2.26 8.77
N GLY A 130 -4.91 1.33 8.07
CA GLY A 130 -4.24 0.27 7.32
C GLY A 130 -3.21 0.79 6.30
N ASN A 131 -3.50 1.89 5.61
CA ASN A 131 -2.57 2.49 4.66
C ASN A 131 -1.33 3.13 5.32
N ARG A 132 -1.43 3.57 6.57
CA ARG A 132 -0.30 4.20 7.28
C ARG A 132 0.79 3.20 7.62
N ALA A 133 0.42 1.96 7.93
CA ALA A 133 1.36 0.90 8.28
C ALA A 133 2.35 0.58 7.13
N TYR A 134 1.93 0.81 5.88
CA TYR A 134 2.72 0.54 4.68
C TYR A 134 3.30 1.81 4.04
N THR A 135 3.37 2.90 4.80
CA THR A 135 3.80 4.19 4.28
C THR A 135 4.94 4.74 5.12
N TYR A 136 6.02 5.12 4.45
CA TYR A 136 7.13 5.88 5.00
C TYR A 136 7.12 7.30 4.46
N ASN A 137 7.68 8.21 5.22
CA ASN A 137 7.90 9.61 4.79
C ASN A 137 9.37 10.01 5.02
N SER A 138 9.76 11.15 4.50
CA SER A 138 11.12 11.68 4.61
C SER A 138 11.60 11.94 6.04
N ARG A 139 10.70 11.89 7.03
CA ARG A 139 11.06 12.04 8.46
C ARG A 139 11.40 10.71 9.12
N VAL A 140 10.98 9.60 8.53
CA VAL A 140 11.11 8.25 9.12
C VAL A 140 12.25 7.48 8.45
N ILE A 141 12.41 7.62 7.14
CA ILE A 141 13.47 6.94 6.39
C ILE A 141 14.30 7.96 5.60
N SER A 142 15.59 7.64 5.47
CA SER A 142 16.57 8.44 4.70
C SER A 142 16.54 8.07 3.22
N TYR A 143 17.16 8.91 2.38
CA TYR A 143 17.34 8.61 0.96
C TYR A 143 18.11 7.32 0.71
N LYS A 144 19.09 6.98 1.56
CA LYS A 144 19.85 5.73 1.45
C LYS A 144 18.97 4.49 1.61
N GLU A 145 17.97 4.58 2.48
CA GLU A 145 17.04 3.48 2.73
C GLU A 145 16.00 3.33 1.60
N LEU A 146 15.72 4.41 0.83
CA LEU A 146 14.85 4.34 -0.33
C LEU A 146 15.33 3.33 -1.38
N VAL A 147 16.63 3.09 -1.47
CA VAL A 147 17.23 2.14 -2.42
C VAL A 147 16.57 0.76 -2.33
N MET A 148 16.26 0.29 -1.11
CA MET A 148 15.64 -1.02 -0.90
C MET A 148 14.22 -1.14 -1.51
N PHE A 149 13.59 -0.02 -1.80
CA PHE A 149 12.21 0.06 -2.29
C PHE A 149 12.12 0.36 -3.79
N ALA A 150 13.26 0.54 -4.45
CA ALA A 150 13.34 0.80 -5.88
C ALA A 150 13.19 -0.48 -6.71
N ARG A 151 12.71 -0.36 -7.96
CA ARG A 151 12.71 -1.48 -8.93
C ARG A 151 14.13 -2.00 -9.16
N PHE A 152 15.10 -1.10 -9.24
CA PHE A 152 16.53 -1.42 -9.38
C PHE A 152 17.33 -0.93 -8.16
N PRO A 153 17.39 -1.73 -7.08
CA PRO A 153 18.10 -1.34 -5.85
C PRO A 153 19.61 -1.16 -6.05
N GLN A 154 20.18 -1.81 -7.05
CA GLN A 154 21.62 -1.71 -7.38
C GLN A 154 21.94 -0.56 -8.36
N GLY A 155 20.96 0.32 -8.61
CA GLY A 155 21.03 1.33 -9.65
C GLY A 155 20.51 0.84 -11.00
N LEU A 156 20.31 1.79 -11.91
CA LEU A 156 19.81 1.48 -13.25
C LEU A 156 20.85 0.67 -14.01
N PRO A 157 20.51 -0.52 -14.55
CA PRO A 157 21.45 -1.28 -15.39
C PRO A 157 21.84 -0.47 -16.63
N PRO A 158 23.10 -0.55 -17.09
CA PRO A 158 23.61 0.31 -18.19
C PRO A 158 22.91 0.09 -19.54
N ASN A 159 22.23 -1.03 -19.69
CA ASN A 159 21.54 -1.41 -20.95
C ASN A 159 20.04 -1.15 -20.90
N VAL A 160 19.50 -0.54 -19.83
CA VAL A 160 18.08 -0.26 -19.69
C VAL A 160 17.80 1.16 -20.15
N ASP A 161 17.07 1.29 -21.25
CA ASP A 161 16.54 2.57 -21.70
C ASP A 161 15.32 2.94 -20.85
N LEU A 162 15.37 4.13 -20.24
CA LEU A 162 14.26 4.66 -19.42
C LEU A 162 12.96 4.82 -20.21
N SER A 163 13.03 4.99 -21.51
CA SER A 163 11.85 5.10 -22.38
C SER A 163 11.08 3.78 -22.54
N LEU A 164 11.72 2.65 -22.26
CA LEU A 164 11.13 1.31 -22.35
C LEU A 164 10.49 0.84 -21.04
N ILE A 165 10.72 1.56 -19.93
CA ILE A 165 10.11 1.26 -18.65
C ILE A 165 8.64 1.73 -18.68
N LYS A 166 7.72 0.79 -18.52
CA LYS A 166 6.27 1.02 -18.47
C LYS A 166 5.69 0.36 -17.22
#